data_d329d7488147aedb8f2e427e9624f719
#
_entry.id   d329d7488147aedb8f2e427e9624f719
#
_cell.length_a   1.000
_cell.length_b   1.000
_cell.length_c   1.000
_cell.angle_alpha   90.00
_cell.angle_beta   90.00
_cell.angle_gamma   90.00
#
_symmetry.space_group_name_H-M   'P 1'
#
loop_
_entity.id
_entity.type
_entity.pdbx_description
1 polymer ?
#
loop_
_entity_poly.entity_id
_entity_poly.type
_entity_poly.pdbx_seq_one_letter_code
_entity_poly.pdbx_strand_id
1 'polypeptide(L)'
;MDKDALREYLNTRRQGWPYEDSYHVDHMGGHRFVARIGDELAGLSYAEVNADSTEAVMKMNLKSQYAEYGIGTELLNLLMDDLQQSGFEPIRYEIPPERYAFQIYKNLGFSVERRDEETVRFIWRRHK
;
A
#
# COMPACT_ATOMS: atom_id res chain seq x y z
N MET A 1 10.12 1.75 -0.93
CA MET A 1 10.85 1.25 0.25
C MET A 1 11.79 0.14 -0.21
N ASP A 2 13.01 0.17 0.28
CA ASP A 2 13.97 -0.88 -0.06
C ASP A 2 13.53 -2.22 0.55
N LYS A 3 13.90 -3.33 -0.11
CA LYS A 3 13.44 -4.67 0.28
C LYS A 3 13.87 -5.10 1.68
N ASP A 4 15.08 -4.72 2.09
CA ASP A 4 15.58 -5.07 3.42
C ASP A 4 14.87 -4.28 4.50
N ALA A 5 14.64 -2.99 4.28
CA ALA A 5 13.89 -2.13 5.19
C ALA A 5 12.43 -2.60 5.34
N LEU A 6 11.81 -3.00 4.23
CA LEU A 6 10.45 -3.54 4.27
C LEU A 6 10.39 -4.85 5.04
N ARG A 7 11.34 -5.76 4.80
CA ARG A 7 11.41 -7.04 5.51
C ARG A 7 11.56 -6.82 7.01
N GLU A 8 12.46 -5.94 7.41
CA GLU A 8 12.67 -5.61 8.82
C GLU A 8 11.42 -5.04 9.46
N TYR A 9 10.77 -4.10 8.78
CA TYR A 9 9.50 -3.52 9.22
C TYR A 9 8.44 -4.60 9.43
N LEU A 10 8.25 -5.49 8.44
CA LEU A 10 7.25 -6.55 8.50
C LEU A 10 7.54 -7.55 9.60
N ASN A 11 8.82 -7.92 9.77
CA ASN A 11 9.22 -8.83 10.84
C ASN A 11 8.89 -8.25 12.21
N THR A 12 9.16 -6.96 12.40
CA THR A 12 8.84 -6.27 13.66
C THR A 12 7.33 -6.24 13.91
N ARG A 13 6.55 -5.90 12.89
CA ARG A 13 5.10 -5.81 12.99
C ARG A 13 4.43 -7.16 13.20
N ARG A 14 5.06 -8.24 12.75
CA ARG A 14 4.49 -9.60 12.84
C ARG A 14 5.00 -10.39 14.03
N GLN A 15 5.76 -9.78 14.90
CA GLN A 15 6.10 -10.40 16.19
C GLN A 15 4.80 -10.63 16.97
N GLY A 16 4.64 -11.86 17.48
CA GLY A 16 3.41 -12.21 18.18
C GLY A 16 2.20 -12.41 17.27
N TRP A 17 2.42 -12.71 15.98
CA TRP A 17 1.37 -13.02 15.02
C TRP A 17 0.40 -14.06 15.60
N PRO A 18 -0.88 -13.71 15.81
CA PRO A 18 -1.81 -14.57 16.56
C PRO A 18 -2.55 -15.60 15.70
N TYR A 19 -2.33 -15.61 14.38
CA TYR A 19 -3.09 -16.45 13.46
C TYR A 19 -2.30 -17.70 13.12
N GLU A 20 -2.95 -18.85 13.21
CA GLU A 20 -2.33 -20.14 12.88
C GLU A 20 -2.29 -20.40 11.38
N ASP A 21 -3.26 -19.81 10.66
CA ASP A 21 -3.35 -19.98 9.21
C ASP A 21 -2.22 -19.26 8.47
N SER A 22 -1.86 -19.82 7.34
CA SER A 22 -0.82 -19.22 6.50
C SER A 22 -1.26 -17.88 5.90
N TYR A 23 -0.34 -16.93 5.93
CA TYR A 23 -0.52 -15.63 5.30
C TYR A 23 0.14 -15.65 3.92
N HIS A 24 -0.56 -15.13 2.92
CA HIS A 24 -0.01 -14.97 1.57
C HIS A 24 -0.67 -13.82 0.84
N VAL A 25 0.04 -13.29 -0.17
CA VAL A 25 -0.47 -12.25 -1.04
C VAL A 25 -0.47 -12.76 -2.47
N ASP A 26 -1.60 -12.63 -3.14
CA ASP A 26 -1.77 -13.00 -4.54
C ASP A 26 -1.86 -11.76 -5.42
N HIS A 27 -1.16 -11.78 -6.56
CA HIS A 27 -1.31 -10.78 -7.60
C HIS A 27 -2.45 -11.23 -8.51
N MET A 28 -3.54 -10.47 -8.50
CA MET A 28 -4.77 -10.84 -9.21
C MET A 28 -4.84 -10.30 -10.64
N GLY A 29 -3.78 -9.66 -11.15
CA GLY A 29 -3.80 -8.96 -12.42
C GLY A 29 -4.53 -7.63 -12.33
N GLY A 30 -4.46 -6.80 -13.39
CA GLY A 30 -5.13 -5.50 -13.41
C GLY A 30 -4.71 -4.56 -12.29
N HIS A 31 -3.45 -4.64 -11.84
CA HIS A 31 -2.92 -3.82 -10.75
C HIS A 31 -3.71 -4.02 -9.46
N ARG A 32 -3.89 -5.29 -9.05
CA ARG A 32 -4.60 -5.65 -7.83
C ARG A 32 -3.82 -6.70 -7.05
N PHE A 33 -3.77 -6.54 -5.74
CA PHE A 33 -3.14 -7.49 -4.82
C PHE A 33 -4.12 -7.82 -3.71
N VAL A 34 -4.18 -9.08 -3.34
CA VAL A 34 -5.10 -9.58 -2.32
C VAL A 34 -4.28 -10.30 -1.25
N ALA A 35 -4.49 -9.91 0.00
CA ALA A 35 -3.88 -10.57 1.16
C ALA A 35 -4.89 -11.52 1.79
N ARG A 36 -4.46 -12.75 2.05
CA ARG A 36 -5.28 -13.79 2.67
C ARG A 36 -4.59 -14.39 3.88
N ILE A 37 -5.41 -14.78 4.83
CA ILE A 37 -4.96 -15.57 5.99
C ILE A 37 -5.79 -16.86 5.94
N GLY A 38 -5.15 -17.96 5.56
CA GLY A 38 -5.89 -19.16 5.17
C GLY A 38 -6.77 -18.83 3.96
N ASP A 39 -8.06 -19.11 4.07
CA ASP A 39 -9.05 -18.81 3.04
C ASP A 39 -9.71 -17.44 3.23
N GLU A 40 -9.43 -16.76 4.33
CA GLU A 40 -10.07 -15.48 4.64
C GLU A 40 -9.37 -14.32 3.96
N LEU A 41 -10.16 -13.43 3.35
CA LEU A 41 -9.68 -12.20 2.78
C LEU A 41 -9.34 -11.22 3.90
N ALA A 42 -8.06 -10.86 4.02
CA ALA A 42 -7.60 -9.91 5.03
C ALA A 42 -7.60 -8.48 4.50
N GLY A 43 -7.24 -8.30 3.25
CA GLY A 43 -7.19 -6.98 2.65
C GLY A 43 -6.90 -7.04 1.16
N LEU A 44 -7.00 -5.87 0.52
CA LEU A 44 -6.67 -5.75 -0.90
C LEU A 44 -6.14 -4.36 -1.20
N SER A 45 -5.31 -4.28 -2.24
CA SER A 45 -4.91 -3.00 -2.84
C SER A 45 -5.18 -3.05 -4.33
N TYR A 46 -5.53 -1.91 -4.89
CA TYR A 46 -5.79 -1.79 -6.32
C TYR A 46 -5.59 -0.36 -6.77
N ALA A 47 -5.47 -0.18 -8.08
CA ALA A 47 -5.33 1.16 -8.66
C ALA A 47 -6.51 1.49 -9.54
N GLU A 48 -6.96 2.74 -9.46
CA GLU A 48 -7.87 3.33 -10.43
C GLU A 48 -7.01 4.06 -11.45
N VAL A 49 -7.18 3.72 -12.72
CA VAL A 49 -6.45 4.33 -13.82
C VAL A 49 -7.43 4.82 -14.87
N ASN A 50 -7.09 5.96 -15.48
CA ASN A 50 -7.86 6.50 -16.58
C ASN A 50 -7.27 5.98 -17.91
N ALA A 51 -8.13 5.58 -18.84
CA ALA A 51 -7.70 5.06 -20.14
C ALA A 51 -6.83 6.07 -20.92
N ASP A 52 -7.10 7.36 -20.75
CA ASP A 52 -6.42 8.45 -21.46
C ASP A 52 -5.28 9.08 -20.65
N SER A 53 -4.95 8.53 -19.49
CA SER A 53 -3.97 9.12 -18.58
C SER A 53 -2.92 8.08 -18.16
N THR A 54 -1.72 8.57 -17.86
CA THR A 54 -0.68 7.75 -17.22
C THR A 54 -0.75 7.82 -15.70
N GLU A 55 -1.73 8.56 -15.16
CA GLU A 55 -1.90 8.72 -13.71
C GLU A 55 -2.59 7.52 -13.10
N ALA A 56 -2.23 7.21 -11.86
CA ALA A 56 -2.88 6.16 -11.09
C ALA A 56 -3.19 6.65 -9.69
N VAL A 57 -4.33 6.21 -9.15
CA VAL A 57 -4.72 6.46 -7.77
C VAL A 57 -4.79 5.12 -7.07
N MET A 58 -4.00 4.93 -6.03
CA MET A 58 -4.02 3.70 -5.24
C MET A 58 -5.17 3.71 -4.25
N LYS A 59 -5.73 2.53 -4.06
CA LYS A 59 -6.76 2.27 -3.05
C LYS A 59 -6.36 1.04 -2.26
N MET A 60 -6.75 1.01 -1.00
CA MET A 60 -6.45 -0.12 -0.13
C MET A 60 -7.57 -0.29 0.87
N ASN A 61 -8.03 -1.52 1.05
CA ASN A 61 -8.98 -1.90 2.07
C ASN A 61 -8.37 -3.01 2.91
N LEU A 62 -8.43 -2.86 4.22
CA LEU A 62 -7.89 -3.82 5.16
C LEU A 62 -8.90 -4.00 6.29
N LYS A 63 -9.20 -5.26 6.63
CA LYS A 63 -10.06 -5.53 7.77
C LYS A 63 -9.37 -5.07 9.05
N SER A 64 -10.12 -4.40 9.93
CA SER A 64 -9.56 -3.78 11.14
C SER A 64 -8.87 -4.78 12.07
N GLN A 65 -9.36 -6.03 12.11
CA GLN A 65 -8.78 -7.09 12.94
C GLN A 65 -7.36 -7.47 12.51
N TYR A 66 -6.97 -7.14 11.27
CA TYR A 66 -5.65 -7.42 10.74
C TYR A 66 -4.76 -6.18 10.66
N ALA A 67 -5.22 -5.05 11.21
CA ALA A 67 -4.41 -3.85 11.31
C ALA A 67 -3.19 -4.10 12.21
N GLU A 68 -2.17 -3.28 12.05
CA GLU A 68 -0.95 -3.30 12.87
C GLU A 68 0.07 -4.40 12.57
N TYR A 69 -0.24 -5.33 11.66
CA TYR A 69 0.70 -6.41 11.29
C TYR A 69 1.48 -6.12 10.00
N GLY A 70 1.39 -4.88 9.50
CA GLY A 70 2.14 -4.47 8.31
C GLY A 70 1.54 -4.92 6.98
N ILE A 71 0.36 -5.53 6.99
CA ILE A 71 -0.29 -6.04 5.78
C ILE A 71 -0.60 -4.90 4.80
N GLY A 72 -1.15 -3.79 5.31
CA GLY A 72 -1.46 -2.63 4.48
C GLY A 72 -0.22 -2.04 3.82
N THR A 73 0.89 -1.93 4.55
CA THR A 73 2.16 -1.44 4.03
C THR A 73 2.69 -2.35 2.92
N GLU A 74 2.60 -3.67 3.12
CA GLU A 74 3.03 -4.64 2.10
C GLU A 74 2.17 -4.53 0.84
N LEU A 75 0.85 -4.46 0.99
CA LEU A 75 -0.06 -4.31 -0.13
C LEU A 75 0.21 -3.02 -0.92
N LEU A 76 0.45 -1.91 -0.23
CA LEU A 76 0.75 -0.64 -0.88
C LEU A 76 2.12 -0.68 -1.57
N ASN A 77 3.12 -1.29 -0.95
CA ASN A 77 4.45 -1.39 -1.54
C ASN A 77 4.43 -2.25 -2.82
N LEU A 78 3.72 -3.36 -2.81
CA LEU A 78 3.58 -4.23 -3.98
C LEU A 78 2.86 -3.51 -5.13
N LEU A 79 1.78 -2.80 -4.81
CA LEU A 79 1.03 -2.05 -5.80
C LEU A 79 1.86 -0.89 -6.37
N MET A 80 2.58 -0.17 -5.51
CA MET A 80 3.46 0.92 -5.89
C MET A 80 4.53 0.45 -6.88
N ASP A 81 5.18 -0.66 -6.57
CA ASP A 81 6.20 -1.26 -7.41
C ASP A 81 5.64 -1.69 -8.77
N ASP A 82 4.47 -2.33 -8.77
CA ASP A 82 3.77 -2.74 -10.00
C ASP A 82 3.43 -1.54 -10.88
N LEU A 83 2.88 -0.47 -10.30
CA LEU A 83 2.51 0.73 -11.04
C LEU A 83 3.73 1.45 -11.61
N GLN A 84 4.82 1.53 -10.84
CA GLN A 84 6.07 2.14 -11.31
C GLN A 84 6.65 1.36 -12.48
N GLN A 85 6.68 0.05 -12.39
CA GLN A 85 7.17 -0.81 -13.46
C GLN A 85 6.31 -0.74 -14.71
N SER A 86 5.03 -0.50 -14.55
CA SER A 86 4.08 -0.33 -15.66
C SER A 86 4.08 1.07 -16.26
N GLY A 87 4.89 1.98 -15.73
CA GLY A 87 5.08 3.32 -16.29
C GLY A 87 4.08 4.37 -15.84
N PHE A 88 3.29 4.10 -14.81
CA PHE A 88 2.35 5.09 -14.29
C PHE A 88 3.08 6.22 -13.57
N GLU A 89 2.63 7.46 -13.82
CA GLU A 89 3.15 8.67 -13.20
C GLU A 89 2.16 9.82 -13.41
N PRO A 90 1.80 10.61 -12.39
CA PRO A 90 2.07 10.37 -10.98
C PRO A 90 1.22 9.27 -10.38
N ILE A 91 1.60 8.79 -9.22
CA ILE A 91 0.83 7.84 -8.43
C ILE A 91 0.39 8.56 -7.17
N ARG A 92 -0.92 8.55 -6.89
CA ARG A 92 -1.49 9.23 -5.72
C ARG A 92 -2.15 8.25 -4.78
N TYR A 93 -2.19 8.63 -3.51
CA TYR A 93 -2.87 7.88 -2.46
C TYR A 93 -3.42 8.84 -1.42
N GLU A 94 -4.71 8.73 -1.10
CA GLU A 94 -5.37 9.57 -0.11
C GLU A 94 -5.79 8.77 1.10
N ILE A 95 -5.57 9.34 2.28
CA ILE A 95 -6.01 8.75 3.55
C ILE A 95 -6.64 9.82 4.44
N PRO A 96 -7.50 9.40 5.41
CA PRO A 96 -7.95 10.31 6.46
C PRO A 96 -6.76 10.78 7.32
N PRO A 97 -6.79 12.01 7.86
CA PRO A 97 -5.68 12.53 8.66
C PRO A 97 -5.33 11.70 9.90
N GLU A 98 -6.30 11.04 10.50
CA GLU A 98 -6.09 10.20 11.68
C GLU A 98 -5.30 8.93 11.39
N ARG A 99 -5.16 8.56 10.11
CA ARG A 99 -4.32 7.42 9.69
C ARG A 99 -2.93 7.87 9.25
N TYR A 100 -2.59 9.11 9.51
CA TYR A 100 -1.37 9.71 9.01
C TYR A 100 -0.15 9.13 9.72
N ALA A 101 0.60 8.30 9.01
CA ALA A 101 1.86 7.74 9.46
C ALA A 101 2.94 8.21 8.47
N PHE A 102 3.35 9.47 8.62
CA PHE A 102 4.19 10.17 7.67
C PHE A 102 5.45 9.40 7.28
N GLN A 103 6.14 8.83 8.26
CA GLN A 103 7.42 8.15 7.99
C GLN A 103 7.23 6.92 7.11
N ILE A 104 6.14 6.17 7.28
CA ILE A 104 5.87 4.98 6.47
C ILE A 104 5.65 5.37 5.01
N TYR A 105 4.81 6.39 4.76
CA TYR A 105 4.52 6.80 3.40
C TYR A 105 5.73 7.47 2.73
N LYS A 106 6.50 8.23 3.49
CA LYS A 106 7.76 8.79 3.01
C LYS A 106 8.73 7.68 2.59
N ASN A 107 8.83 6.61 3.38
CA ASN A 107 9.69 5.47 3.07
C ASN A 107 9.22 4.71 1.82
N LEU A 108 7.94 4.79 1.47
CA LEU A 108 7.41 4.25 0.22
C LEU A 108 7.69 5.15 -0.98
N GLY A 109 8.29 6.31 -0.77
CA GLY A 109 8.66 7.24 -1.82
C GLY A 109 7.65 8.36 -2.07
N PHE A 110 6.63 8.48 -1.21
CA PHE A 110 5.64 9.54 -1.34
C PHE A 110 6.10 10.86 -0.74
N SER A 111 5.61 11.94 -1.34
CA SER A 111 5.60 13.29 -0.74
C SER A 111 4.16 13.67 -0.45
N VAL A 112 3.94 14.63 0.44
CA VAL A 112 2.60 15.17 0.68
C VAL A 112 2.31 16.19 -0.40
N GLU A 113 1.25 15.94 -1.18
CA GLU A 113 0.78 16.88 -2.20
C GLU A 113 -0.21 17.90 -1.61
N ARG A 114 -1.09 17.43 -0.73
CA ARG A 114 -2.14 18.24 -0.14
C ARG A 114 -2.53 17.69 1.22
N ARG A 115 -2.82 18.57 2.15
CA ARG A 115 -3.31 18.22 3.47
C ARG A 115 -4.40 19.20 3.87
N ASP A 116 -5.56 18.67 4.27
CA ASP A 116 -6.66 19.45 4.82
C ASP A 116 -7.29 18.72 6.01
N GLU A 117 -8.43 19.21 6.50
CA GLU A 117 -9.09 18.62 7.67
C GLU A 117 -9.67 17.24 7.42
N GLU A 118 -9.94 16.90 6.16
CA GLU A 118 -10.59 15.65 5.78
C GLU A 118 -9.63 14.61 5.22
N THR A 119 -8.58 15.02 4.52
CA THR A 119 -7.68 14.10 3.82
C THR A 119 -6.25 14.55 3.84
N VAL A 120 -5.35 13.58 3.70
CA VAL A 120 -3.96 13.80 3.33
C VAL A 120 -3.74 13.09 2.00
N ARG A 121 -3.31 13.83 0.99
CA ARG A 121 -3.02 13.29 -0.33
C ARG A 121 -1.52 13.17 -0.51
N PHE A 122 -1.07 11.95 -0.78
CA PHE A 122 0.32 11.64 -1.10
C PHE A 122 0.47 11.52 -2.60
N ILE A 123 1.67 11.87 -3.10
CA ILE A 123 2.02 11.76 -4.51
C ILE A 123 3.43 11.20 -4.66
N TRP A 124 3.58 10.34 -5.65
CA TRP A 124 4.88 9.88 -6.12
C TRP A 124 5.06 10.34 -7.56
N ARG A 125 6.22 10.91 -7.85
CA ARG A 125 6.63 11.29 -9.19
C ARG A 125 7.98 10.67 -9.48
N ARG A 126 8.17 10.25 -10.74
CA ARG A 126 9.44 9.70 -11.16
C ARG A 126 10.50 10.81 -11.14
N HIS A 127 11.65 10.50 -10.58
CA HIS A 127 12.78 11.40 -10.63
C HIS A 127 13.39 11.38 -12.04
N LYS A 128 13.70 12.55 -12.54
CA LYS A 128 14.36 12.70 -13.84
C LYS A 128 15.85 12.92 -13.65
#